data_4b7549d71072e6d9927e6ca06542b71b
#
_entry.id   4b7549d71072e6d9927e6ca06542b71b
#
_cell.length_a   1.000
_cell.length_b   1.000
_cell.length_c   1.000
_cell.angle_alpha   90.00
_cell.angle_beta   90.00
_cell.angle_gamma   90.00
#
_symmetry.space_group_name_H-M   'P 1'
#
loop_
_entity.id
_entity.type
_entity.pdbx_description
1 polymer ?
#
loop_
_entity_poly.entity_id
_entity_poly.type
_entity_poly.pdbx_seq_one_letter_code
_entity_poly.pdbx_strand_id
1 'polypeptide(L)'
;MYIWKIIKNNGLEKSLAVVIDFINKENNIFKIKPYVYFRKGLVYELLRETACGSATTAIGIYLSFLTNKSIQYQKVVQPSGDSLYISVGKINNQFESYLSGKVKILYQGPFDLN
;
A
#
# COMPACT_ATOMS: atom_id res chain seq x y z
N MET A 1 -22.07 1.96 1.18
CA MET A 1 -20.79 2.45 0.67
C MET A 1 -20.12 1.39 -0.18
N TYR A 2 -19.54 1.76 -1.29
CA TYR A 2 -18.96 0.82 -2.26
C TYR A 2 -17.80 -0.02 -1.66
N ILE A 3 -16.89 0.63 -0.95
CA ILE A 3 -15.73 -0.05 -0.32
C ILE A 3 -16.22 -1.10 0.69
N TRP A 4 -17.24 -0.79 1.47
CA TRP A 4 -17.84 -1.73 2.43
C TRP A 4 -18.38 -2.99 1.74
N LYS A 5 -19.04 -2.83 0.59
CA LYS A 5 -19.52 -3.95 -0.19
C LYS A 5 -18.40 -4.86 -0.66
N ILE A 6 -17.29 -4.27 -1.13
CA ILE A 6 -16.11 -5.03 -1.55
C ILE A 6 -15.55 -5.83 -0.39
N ILE A 7 -15.38 -5.20 0.77
CA ILE A 7 -14.85 -5.84 1.97
C ILE A 7 -15.74 -7.01 2.38
N LYS A 8 -17.03 -6.78 2.47
CA LYS A 8 -18.01 -7.80 2.87
C LYS A 8 -18.09 -8.95 1.88
N ASN A 9 -18.15 -8.66 0.59
CA ASN A 9 -18.27 -9.67 -0.46
C ASN A 9 -17.04 -10.58 -0.56
N ASN A 10 -15.89 -10.11 -0.07
CA ASN A 10 -14.64 -10.88 -0.08
C ASN A 10 -14.30 -11.47 1.30
N GLY A 11 -15.21 -11.43 2.26
CA GLY A 11 -15.02 -12.01 3.58
C GLY A 11 -13.96 -11.31 4.42
N LEU A 12 -13.68 -10.05 4.14
CA LEU A 12 -12.62 -9.28 4.80
C LEU A 12 -13.08 -8.54 6.05
N GLU A 13 -14.37 -8.61 6.39
CA GLU A 13 -14.94 -7.86 7.51
C GLU A 13 -14.39 -8.26 8.90
N LYS A 14 -13.72 -9.39 8.98
CA LYS A 14 -13.13 -9.89 10.23
C LYS A 14 -11.62 -9.66 10.31
N SER A 15 -11.04 -9.04 9.31
CA SER A 15 -9.60 -8.85 9.21
C SER A 15 -9.24 -7.41 8.84
N LEU A 16 -7.98 -7.08 9.03
CA LEU A 16 -7.42 -5.86 8.48
C LEU A 16 -7.37 -5.99 6.96
N ALA A 17 -7.93 -5.03 6.27
CA ALA A 17 -7.93 -5.01 4.81
C ALA A 17 -7.42 -3.67 4.31
N VAL A 18 -6.66 -3.69 3.24
CA VAL A 18 -6.22 -2.49 2.54
C VAL A 18 -6.87 -2.49 1.17
N VAL A 19 -7.65 -1.47 0.91
CA VAL A 19 -8.27 -1.24 -0.39
C VAL A 19 -7.51 -0.13 -1.10
N ILE A 20 -7.06 -0.42 -2.30
CA ILE A 20 -6.26 0.52 -3.07
C ILE A 20 -7.11 1.06 -4.21
N ASP A 21 -7.25 2.36 -4.25
CA ASP A 21 -7.89 3.04 -5.36
C ASP A 21 -6.83 3.65 -6.26
N PHE A 22 -6.79 3.22 -7.52
CA PHE A 22 -5.90 3.79 -8.52
C PHE A 22 -6.51 5.06 -9.07
N ILE A 23 -5.86 6.20 -8.84
CA ILE A 23 -6.32 7.48 -9.35
C ILE A 23 -5.85 7.69 -10.78
N ASN A 24 -4.60 7.34 -11.05
CA ASN A 24 -3.98 7.60 -12.34
C ASN A 24 -2.80 6.67 -12.59
N LYS A 25 -2.63 6.27 -13.85
CA LYS A 25 -1.45 5.60 -14.34
C LYS A 25 -0.97 6.34 -15.60
N GLU A 26 0.08 7.12 -15.45
CA GLU A 26 0.65 7.91 -16.54
C GLU A 26 2.16 7.76 -16.53
N ASN A 27 2.77 7.49 -17.71
CA ASN A 27 4.23 7.35 -17.87
C ASN A 27 4.86 6.34 -16.89
N ASN A 28 4.22 5.20 -16.65
CA ASN A 28 4.65 4.19 -15.67
C ASN A 28 4.67 4.69 -14.22
N ILE A 29 3.93 5.73 -13.91
CA ILE A 29 3.79 6.24 -12.56
C ILE A 29 2.38 5.92 -12.08
N PHE A 30 2.27 5.26 -10.93
CA PHE A 30 0.99 5.00 -10.29
C PHE A 30 0.72 6.06 -9.23
N LYS A 31 -0.50 6.58 -9.22
CA LYS A 31 -1.02 7.39 -8.12
C LYS A 31 -2.09 6.58 -7.42
N ILE A 32 -2.04 6.51 -6.10
CA ILE A 32 -2.93 5.66 -5.32
C ILE A 32 -3.61 6.42 -4.20
N LYS A 33 -4.77 5.91 -3.77
CA LYS A 33 -5.44 6.26 -2.52
C LYS A 33 -5.63 4.97 -1.72
N PRO A 34 -4.78 4.68 -0.76
CA PRO A 34 -4.98 3.51 0.08
C PRO A 34 -5.94 3.81 1.22
N TYR A 35 -6.87 2.89 1.46
CA TYR A 35 -7.80 2.91 2.57
C TYR A 35 -7.55 1.69 3.43
N VAL A 36 -7.36 1.89 4.72
CA VAL A 36 -7.20 0.79 5.67
C VAL A 36 -8.50 0.61 6.42
N TYR A 37 -9.06 -0.58 6.29
CA TYR A 37 -10.26 -0.99 6.99
C TYR A 37 -9.87 -1.90 8.16
N PHE A 38 -10.34 -1.56 9.34
CA PHE A 38 -10.09 -2.38 10.54
C PHE A 38 -11.25 -2.31 11.51
N ARG A 39 -11.31 -3.33 12.34
CA ARG A 39 -12.30 -3.43 13.40
C ARG A 39 -11.70 -3.05 14.75
N LYS A 40 -12.33 -2.12 15.44
CA LYS A 40 -11.97 -1.71 16.80
C LYS A 40 -13.15 -2.00 17.72
N GLY A 41 -13.07 -3.13 18.45
CA GLY A 41 -14.21 -3.59 19.27
C GLY A 41 -15.41 -3.94 18.40
N LEU A 42 -16.55 -3.28 18.64
CA LEU A 42 -17.77 -3.44 17.86
C LEU A 42 -17.88 -2.43 16.72
N VAL A 43 -16.89 -1.55 16.57
CA VAL A 43 -16.89 -0.48 15.57
C VAL A 43 -15.92 -0.81 14.46
N TYR A 44 -16.34 -0.57 13.23
CA TYR A 44 -15.51 -0.68 12.05
C TYR A 44 -15.04 0.71 11.64
N GLU A 45 -13.76 0.85 11.37
CA GLU A 45 -13.18 2.11 10.93
C GLU A 45 -12.52 1.93 9.57
N LEU A 46 -12.67 2.95 8.74
CA LEU A 46 -12.01 3.06 7.45
C LEU A 46 -11.12 4.30 7.50
N LEU A 47 -9.81 4.11 7.47
CA LEU A 47 -8.85 5.19 7.46
C LEU A 47 -8.31 5.41 6.07
N ARG A 48 -8.24 6.67 5.69
CA ARG A 48 -7.58 7.11 4.47
C ARG A 48 -6.13 7.43 4.81
N GLU A 49 -5.22 6.63 4.27
CA GLU A 49 -3.81 6.80 4.53
C GLU A 49 -3.18 7.86 3.62
N THR A 50 -2.22 8.62 4.14
CA THR A 50 -1.42 9.56 3.36
C THR A 50 -0.26 8.90 2.64
N ALA A 51 0.20 7.77 3.16
CA ALA A 51 1.20 6.91 2.54
C ALA A 51 1.03 5.49 3.05
N CYS A 52 1.28 4.50 2.21
CA CYS A 52 1.11 3.11 2.59
C CYS A 52 2.13 2.21 1.89
N GLY A 53 3.09 1.72 2.66
CA GLY A 53 4.11 0.79 2.18
C GLY A 53 3.54 -0.57 1.79
N SER A 54 2.59 -1.09 2.57
CA SER A 54 1.93 -2.38 2.29
C SER A 54 1.16 -2.34 0.98
N ALA A 55 0.41 -1.27 0.73
CA ALA A 55 -0.33 -1.10 -0.53
C ALA A 55 0.64 -0.99 -1.71
N THR A 56 1.71 -0.22 -1.56
CA THR A 56 2.73 -0.06 -2.60
C THR A 56 3.40 -1.40 -2.92
N THR A 57 3.75 -2.18 -1.90
CA THR A 57 4.32 -3.51 -2.08
C THR A 57 3.36 -4.44 -2.81
N ALA A 58 2.09 -4.44 -2.42
CA ALA A 58 1.05 -5.25 -3.07
C ALA A 58 0.91 -4.91 -4.56
N ILE A 59 1.00 -3.63 -4.91
CA ILE A 59 0.97 -3.19 -6.31
C ILE A 59 2.14 -3.79 -7.09
N GLY A 60 3.35 -3.73 -6.55
CA GLY A 60 4.53 -4.29 -7.19
C GLY A 60 4.41 -5.80 -7.42
N ILE A 61 3.95 -6.52 -6.42
CA ILE A 61 3.74 -7.97 -6.51
C ILE A 61 2.67 -8.29 -7.56
N TYR A 62 1.57 -7.56 -7.56
CA TYR A 62 0.50 -7.75 -8.53
C TYR A 62 0.97 -7.49 -9.96
N LEU A 63 1.74 -6.44 -10.19
CA LEU A 63 2.30 -6.15 -11.51
C LEU A 63 3.27 -7.25 -11.96
N SER A 64 4.11 -7.73 -11.07
CA SER A 64 5.03 -8.84 -11.37
C SER A 64 4.27 -10.11 -11.73
N PHE A 65 3.20 -10.39 -11.00
CA PHE A 65 2.32 -11.52 -11.28
C PHE A 65 1.66 -11.41 -12.66
N LEU A 66 1.08 -10.23 -12.98
CA LEU A 66 0.40 -10.01 -14.26
C LEU A 66 1.33 -10.09 -15.46
N THR A 67 2.53 -9.51 -15.34
CA THR A 67 3.47 -9.45 -16.45
C THR A 67 4.41 -10.64 -16.51
N ASN A 68 4.43 -11.44 -15.47
CA ASN A 68 5.38 -12.55 -15.27
C ASN A 68 6.84 -12.08 -15.38
N LYS A 69 7.13 -10.87 -14.91
CA LYS A 69 8.43 -10.23 -14.95
C LYS A 69 8.77 -9.61 -13.61
N SER A 70 10.06 -9.47 -13.33
CA SER A 70 10.53 -8.68 -12.21
C SER A 70 10.20 -7.21 -12.44
N ILE A 71 9.95 -6.49 -11.36
CA ILE A 71 9.66 -5.07 -11.36
C ILE A 71 10.85 -4.35 -10.70
N GLN A 72 11.34 -3.28 -11.33
CA GLN A 72 12.47 -2.52 -10.81
C GLN A 72 12.06 -1.07 -10.59
N TYR A 73 12.14 -0.63 -9.34
CA TYR A 73 11.91 0.76 -8.93
C TYR A 73 10.64 1.37 -9.52
N GLN A 74 9.54 0.65 -9.42
CA GLN A 74 8.25 1.18 -9.83
C GLN A 74 7.86 2.33 -8.92
N LYS A 75 7.71 3.52 -9.49
CA LYS A 75 7.30 4.71 -8.76
C LYS A 75 5.81 4.68 -8.45
N VAL A 76 5.48 4.87 -7.19
CA VAL A 76 4.10 4.94 -6.71
C VAL A 76 3.92 6.22 -5.90
N VAL A 77 3.17 7.15 -6.42
CA VAL A 77 2.90 8.44 -5.77
C VAL A 77 1.81 8.24 -4.73
N GLN A 78 2.11 8.61 -3.51
CA GLN A 78 1.22 8.53 -2.36
C GLN A 78 0.30 9.75 -2.29
N PRO A 79 -0.82 9.69 -1.54
CA PRO A 79 -1.69 10.86 -1.37
C PRO A 79 -0.99 12.08 -0.79
N SER A 80 0.06 11.90 0.00
CA SER A 80 0.89 13.00 0.53
C SER A 80 1.66 13.76 -0.55
N GLY A 81 1.77 13.19 -1.76
CA GLY A 81 2.62 13.70 -2.82
C GLY A 81 4.02 13.09 -2.85
N ASP A 82 4.44 12.44 -1.76
CA ASP A 82 5.71 11.72 -1.72
C ASP A 82 5.64 10.46 -2.57
N SER A 83 6.79 9.97 -3.00
CA SER A 83 6.88 8.77 -3.80
C SER A 83 7.54 7.64 -3.03
N LEU A 84 6.97 6.45 -3.15
CA LEU A 84 7.61 5.21 -2.78
C LEU A 84 7.97 4.43 -4.03
N TYR A 85 9.01 3.63 -3.95
CA TYR A 85 9.49 2.82 -5.07
C TYR A 85 9.48 1.36 -4.66
N ILE A 86 8.92 0.52 -5.50
CA ILE A 86 8.82 -0.91 -5.24
C ILE A 86 9.59 -1.70 -6.30
N SER A 87 10.42 -2.61 -5.82
CA SER A 87 11.12 -3.59 -6.65
C SER A 87 10.65 -4.98 -6.24
N VAL A 88 10.40 -5.83 -7.22
CA VAL A 88 9.93 -7.20 -6.97
C VAL A 88 10.73 -8.16 -7.84
N GLY A 89 11.37 -9.12 -7.20
CA GLY A 89 11.97 -10.27 -7.86
C GLY A 89 11.06 -11.48 -7.74
N LYS A 90 11.00 -12.29 -8.79
CA LYS A 90 10.25 -13.56 -8.79
C LYS A 90 11.24 -14.70 -8.95
N ILE A 91 11.38 -15.53 -7.92
CA ILE A 91 12.28 -16.69 -7.92
C ILE A 91 11.47 -17.91 -7.49
N ASN A 92 11.43 -18.96 -8.33
CA ASN A 92 10.77 -20.24 -8.02
C ASN A 92 9.33 -20.06 -7.49
N ASN A 93 8.52 -19.26 -8.15
CA ASN A 93 7.14 -18.94 -7.76
C ASN A 93 7.01 -18.19 -6.42
N GLN A 94 8.13 -17.68 -5.90
CA GLN A 94 8.13 -16.82 -4.73
C GLN A 94 8.48 -15.38 -5.13
N PHE A 95 7.93 -14.43 -4.40
CA PHE A 95 8.21 -13.03 -4.62
C PHE A 95 9.11 -12.50 -3.50
N GLU A 96 10.16 -11.77 -3.88
CA GLU A 96 10.91 -10.92 -2.97
C GLU A 96 10.63 -9.46 -3.33
N SER A 97 10.36 -8.65 -2.31
CA SER A 97 10.04 -7.25 -2.54
C SER A 97 10.93 -6.33 -1.71
N TYR A 98 11.28 -5.19 -2.29
CA TYR A 98 12.07 -4.16 -1.64
C TYR A 98 11.37 -2.82 -1.84
N LEU A 99 11.08 -2.16 -0.72
CA LEU A 99 10.44 -0.85 -0.69
C LEU A 99 11.47 0.21 -0.35
N SER A 100 11.50 1.30 -1.11
CA SER A 100 12.38 2.42 -0.83
C SER A 100 11.66 3.75 -0.92
N GLY A 101 12.18 4.74 -0.20
CA GLY A 101 11.61 6.07 -0.15
C GLY A 101 12.51 7.01 0.64
N LYS A 102 12.19 8.30 0.62
CA LYS A 102 12.89 9.29 1.42
C LYS A 102 12.47 9.20 2.88
N VAL A 103 13.43 9.40 3.76
CA VAL A 103 13.20 9.47 5.20
C VAL A 103 13.42 10.91 5.66
N LYS A 104 12.47 11.44 6.41
CA LYS A 104 12.59 12.76 7.06
C LYS A 104 12.72 12.58 8.56
N ILE A 105 13.62 13.32 9.19
CA ILE A 105 13.67 13.41 10.64
C ILE A 105 12.71 14.51 11.05
N LEU A 106 11.59 14.14 11.68
CA LEU A 106 10.59 15.08 12.17
C LEU A 106 10.88 15.55 13.59
N TYR A 107 11.56 14.71 14.37
CA TYR A 107 11.92 14.99 15.75
C TYR A 107 13.22 14.28 16.11
N GLN A 108 14.09 15.00 16.80
CA GLN A 108 15.35 14.46 17.29
C GLN A 108 15.56 14.91 18.73
N GLY A 109 15.78 13.97 19.63
CA GLY A 109 15.97 14.26 21.05
C GLY A 109 15.39 13.19 21.95
N PRO A 110 15.35 13.41 23.26
CA PRO A 110 14.75 12.46 24.19
C PRO A 110 13.28 12.27 23.91
N PHE A 111 12.82 11.04 24.00
CA PHE A 111 11.41 10.68 23.84
C PHE A 111 10.87 10.16 25.17
N ASP A 112 9.83 10.82 25.70
CA ASP A 112 9.17 10.43 26.94
C ASP A 112 7.97 9.53 26.61
N LEU A 113 8.01 8.31 27.15
CA LEU A 113 6.97 7.30 26.93
C LEU A 113 5.91 7.27 28.01
N ASN A 114 5.94 8.18 28.97
CA ASN A 114 4.95 8.24 30.04
C ASN A 114 3.59 8.76 29.58
#